data_1d3f467d15a86b777e128e1d566ea856
#
_entry.id   1d3f467d15a86b777e128e1d566ea856
#
_cell.length_a   1.000
_cell.length_b   1.000
_cell.length_c   1.000
_cell.angle_alpha   90.00
_cell.angle_beta   90.00
_cell.angle_gamma   90.00
#
_symmetry.space_group_name_H-M   'P 1'
#
loop_
_entity.id
_entity.type
_entity.pdbx_description
1 polymer ?
#
loop_
_entity_poly.entity_id
_entity_poly.type
_entity_poly.pdbx_seq_one_letter_code
_entity_poly.pdbx_strand_id
1 'polypeptide(L)'
;GGGKSHLMRVVAIMLCMAVAGIQVYIFRRVSDDLRKNHLEGPSGLRAMLAALMASGHVKFNDSKGIFEFWNGSKIYLCHCQHEKDMYKYQGAEIHVLLMDELTLFTEAIYRFLRGRVRLGGLNVPSEYKHKLPLVLCGSNPGNIGHVWVKKMFVDYAPPMEITRTPAAEGGMLRQYIPAKLADNPTLAENDPDYEARLAGLGNPALVAAMKNGDWDIIDG
;
A
#
# COMPACT_ATOMS: atom_id res chain seq x y z
N GLY A 1 4.56 -8.70 6.90
CA GLY A 1 5.38 -8.86 6.06
C GLY A 1 6.03 -7.92 5.09
N GLY A 2 7.35 -7.92 5.07
CA GLY A 2 8.14 -7.08 4.18
C GLY A 2 7.86 -7.26 2.69
N GLY A 3 7.32 -8.41 2.26
CA GLY A 3 7.03 -8.67 0.86
C GLY A 3 5.93 -7.79 0.28
N LYS A 4 4.89 -7.51 1.04
CA LYS A 4 3.79 -6.64 0.60
C LYS A 4 4.25 -5.18 0.46
N SER A 5 4.98 -4.68 1.44
CA SER A 5 5.53 -3.31 1.41
C SER A 5 6.55 -3.14 0.29
N HIS A 6 7.39 -4.13 0.07
CA HIS A 6 8.36 -4.12 -1.03
C HIS A 6 7.65 -4.08 -2.40
N LEU A 7 6.60 -4.88 -2.58
CA LEU A 7 5.80 -4.87 -3.81
C LEU A 7 5.25 -3.47 -4.10
N MET A 8 4.74 -2.78 -3.08
CA MET A 8 4.24 -1.41 -3.24
C MET A 8 5.32 -0.46 -3.76
N ARG A 9 6.53 -0.53 -3.20
CA ARG A 9 7.66 0.29 -3.66
C ARG A 9 8.04 -0.01 -5.09
N VAL A 10 8.08 -1.29 -5.47
CA VAL A 10 8.38 -1.71 -6.84
C VAL A 10 7.31 -1.16 -7.80
N VAL A 11 6.04 -1.31 -7.48
CA VAL A 11 4.93 -0.80 -8.30
C VAL A 11 5.03 0.72 -8.45
N ALA A 12 5.30 1.45 -7.36
CA ALA A 12 5.46 2.90 -7.39
C ALA A 12 6.56 3.34 -8.36
N ILE A 13 7.74 2.73 -8.25
CA ILE A 13 8.89 3.06 -9.11
C ILE A 13 8.61 2.71 -10.56
N MET A 14 8.10 1.51 -10.83
CA MET A 14 7.79 1.07 -12.19
C MET A 14 6.82 2.01 -12.89
N LEU A 15 5.74 2.40 -12.21
CA LEU A 15 4.73 3.29 -12.78
C LEU A 15 5.28 4.70 -12.97
N CYS A 16 6.07 5.23 -12.04
CA CYS A 16 6.71 6.53 -12.19
C CYS A 16 7.68 6.57 -13.37
N MET A 17 8.38 5.49 -13.63
CA MET A 17 9.29 5.41 -14.78
C MET A 17 8.55 5.25 -16.11
N ALA A 18 7.42 4.56 -16.11
CA ALA A 18 6.69 4.21 -17.33
C ALA A 18 5.66 5.27 -17.75
N VAL A 19 5.08 6.01 -16.80
CA VAL A 19 3.98 6.95 -17.07
C VAL A 19 4.38 8.35 -16.63
N ALA A 20 4.69 9.20 -17.58
CA ALA A 20 5.05 10.59 -17.32
C ALA A 20 3.93 11.34 -16.59
N GLY A 21 4.27 12.07 -15.55
CA GLY A 21 3.33 12.87 -14.78
C GLY A 21 2.45 12.12 -13.78
N ILE A 22 2.64 10.81 -13.63
CA ILE A 22 1.82 10.03 -12.69
C ILE A 22 2.07 10.45 -11.24
N GLN A 23 1.01 10.52 -10.45
CA GLN A 23 1.04 10.88 -9.03
C GLN A 23 0.75 9.64 -8.20
N VAL A 24 1.77 9.10 -7.53
CA VAL A 24 1.69 7.90 -6.70
C VAL A 24 1.78 8.31 -5.23
N TYR A 25 0.79 7.92 -4.43
CA TYR A 25 0.73 8.22 -3.01
C TYR A 25 0.89 6.94 -2.20
N ILE A 26 1.91 6.87 -1.35
CA ILE A 26 2.13 5.77 -0.41
C ILE A 26 1.75 6.22 0.99
N PHE A 27 0.82 5.50 1.61
CA PHE A 27 0.31 5.78 2.94
C PHE A 27 0.72 4.72 3.95
N ARG A 28 1.24 5.17 5.09
CA ARG A 28 1.29 4.46 6.37
C ARG A 28 0.52 5.30 7.39
N ARG A 29 0.01 4.66 8.44
CA ARG A 29 -0.74 5.39 9.46
C ARG A 29 0.14 6.41 10.18
N VAL A 30 1.36 6.02 10.58
CA VAL A 30 2.26 6.83 11.41
C VAL A 30 3.50 7.21 10.63
N SER A 31 3.95 8.47 10.78
CA SER A 31 5.09 9.01 10.06
C SER A 31 6.39 8.23 10.28
N ASP A 32 6.68 7.85 11.53
CA ASP A 32 7.90 7.08 11.83
C ASP A 32 7.91 5.72 11.14
N ASP A 33 6.78 5.03 11.13
CA ASP A 33 6.66 3.75 10.44
C ASP A 33 6.77 3.91 8.93
N LEU A 34 6.23 4.99 8.39
CA LEU A 34 6.37 5.33 6.97
C LEU A 34 7.84 5.47 6.60
N ARG A 35 8.60 6.25 7.35
CA ARG A 35 10.03 6.47 7.08
C ARG A 35 10.84 5.18 7.21
N LYS A 36 10.63 4.43 8.28
CA LYS A 36 11.35 3.18 8.53
C LYS A 36 11.06 2.10 7.49
N ASN A 37 9.81 1.99 7.05
CA ASN A 37 9.38 0.91 6.16
C ASN A 37 9.52 1.24 4.67
N HIS A 38 9.34 2.51 4.28
CA HIS A 38 9.32 2.87 2.86
C HIS A 38 10.46 3.79 2.43
N LEU A 39 10.99 4.62 3.30
CA LEU A 39 12.04 5.57 2.93
C LEU A 39 13.44 5.01 3.17
N GLU A 40 13.71 4.61 4.40
CA GLU A 40 15.04 4.23 4.87
C GLU A 40 15.27 2.71 4.81
N GLY A 41 16.46 2.29 5.15
CA GLY A 41 16.85 0.89 5.18
C GLY A 41 17.29 0.34 3.82
N PRO A 42 17.78 -0.92 3.80
CA PRO A 42 18.39 -1.51 2.60
C PRO A 42 17.40 -1.77 1.46
N SER A 43 16.12 -1.85 1.74
CA SER A 43 15.06 -2.04 0.74
C SER A 43 14.09 -0.85 0.65
N GLY A 44 14.41 0.28 1.26
CA GLY A 44 13.61 1.51 1.18
C GLY A 44 13.77 2.23 -0.15
N LEU A 45 12.91 3.21 -0.38
CA LEU A 45 12.92 3.98 -1.64
C LEU A 45 14.24 4.73 -1.85
N ARG A 46 14.86 5.24 -0.78
CA ARG A 46 16.15 5.94 -0.89
C ARG A 46 17.22 5.00 -1.46
N ALA A 47 17.29 3.77 -0.99
CA ALA A 47 18.22 2.77 -1.50
C ALA A 47 17.86 2.29 -2.89
N MET A 48 16.58 2.03 -3.16
CA MET A 48 16.11 1.56 -4.47
C MET A 48 16.33 2.61 -5.57
N LEU A 49 16.23 3.89 -5.23
CA LEU A 49 16.37 5.01 -6.18
C LEU A 49 17.76 5.65 -6.17
N ALA A 50 18.71 5.09 -5.41
CA ALA A 50 20.04 5.70 -5.23
C ALA A 50 20.75 5.98 -6.55
N ALA A 51 20.74 5.06 -7.50
CA ALA A 51 21.39 5.24 -8.80
C ALA A 51 20.72 6.34 -9.61
N LEU A 52 19.40 6.41 -9.64
CA LEU A 52 18.66 7.46 -10.33
C LEU A 52 18.82 8.83 -9.66
N MET A 53 18.98 8.87 -8.35
CA MET A 53 19.28 10.10 -7.62
C MET A 53 20.72 10.58 -7.93
N ALA A 54 21.68 9.68 -7.96
CA ALA A 54 23.07 10.00 -8.30
C ALA A 54 23.21 10.55 -9.72
N SER A 55 22.43 10.04 -10.68
CA SER A 55 22.41 10.51 -12.07
C SER A 55 21.56 11.77 -12.28
N GLY A 56 20.87 12.27 -11.24
CA GLY A 56 20.03 13.46 -11.35
C GLY A 56 18.64 13.21 -11.96
N HIS A 57 18.27 11.95 -12.25
CA HIS A 57 16.95 11.60 -12.80
C HIS A 57 15.84 11.60 -11.76
N VAL A 58 16.19 11.46 -10.50
CA VAL A 58 15.27 11.52 -9.37
C VAL A 58 15.82 12.48 -8.34
N LYS A 59 14.96 13.32 -7.77
CA LYS A 59 15.28 14.24 -6.67
C LYS A 59 14.34 13.95 -5.53
N PHE A 60 14.87 13.95 -4.30
CA PHE A 60 14.07 13.77 -3.10
C PHE A 60 13.99 15.08 -2.32
N ASN A 61 12.77 15.55 -2.07
CA ASN A 61 12.49 16.66 -1.18
C ASN A 61 12.11 16.10 0.19
N ASP A 62 13.07 16.11 1.13
CA ASP A 62 12.87 15.50 2.45
C ASP A 62 11.82 16.21 3.28
N SER A 63 11.75 17.54 3.21
CA SER A 63 10.76 18.31 3.98
C SER A 63 9.32 18.05 3.54
N LYS A 64 9.09 17.81 2.26
CA LYS A 64 7.77 17.51 1.70
C LYS A 64 7.49 16.01 1.61
N GLY A 65 8.53 15.16 1.69
CA GLY A 65 8.38 13.71 1.53
C GLY A 65 8.01 13.31 0.09
N ILE A 66 8.65 13.92 -0.91
CA ILE A 66 8.30 13.72 -2.32
C ILE A 66 9.55 13.34 -3.12
N PHE A 67 9.47 12.22 -3.84
CA PHE A 67 10.42 11.88 -4.90
C PHE A 67 9.89 12.41 -6.23
N GLU A 68 10.67 13.24 -6.89
CA GLU A 68 10.34 13.79 -8.21
C GLU A 68 11.22 13.15 -9.28
N PHE A 69 10.58 12.57 -10.30
CA PHE A 69 11.24 11.93 -11.43
C PHE A 69 11.41 12.93 -12.59
N TRP A 70 12.39 12.68 -13.47
CA TRP A 70 12.69 13.52 -14.61
C TRP A 70 11.51 13.77 -15.55
N ASN A 71 10.56 12.82 -15.60
CA ASN A 71 9.38 12.86 -16.47
C ASN A 71 8.16 13.52 -15.81
N GLY A 72 8.35 14.18 -14.68
CA GLY A 72 7.29 14.85 -13.93
C GLY A 72 6.47 13.93 -13.03
N SER A 73 6.73 12.61 -13.02
CA SER A 73 6.06 11.72 -12.09
C SER A 73 6.58 11.91 -10.67
N LYS A 74 5.75 11.57 -9.68
CA LYS A 74 6.09 11.78 -8.26
C LYS A 74 5.62 10.63 -7.40
N ILE A 75 6.40 10.34 -6.36
CA ILE A 75 6.00 9.48 -5.25
C ILE A 75 5.88 10.36 -4.01
N TYR A 76 4.67 10.41 -3.44
CA TYR A 76 4.38 11.12 -2.21
C TYR A 76 4.39 10.13 -1.05
N LEU A 77 5.24 10.40 -0.04
CA LEU A 77 5.24 9.67 1.22
C LEU A 77 4.26 10.34 2.16
N CYS A 78 3.21 9.61 2.53
CA CYS A 78 2.07 10.16 3.24
C CYS A 78 1.76 9.37 4.50
N HIS A 79 1.28 10.05 5.52
CA HIS A 79 0.74 9.43 6.72
C HIS A 79 -0.62 10.04 7.06
N CYS A 80 -1.45 9.24 7.72
CA CYS A 80 -2.79 9.67 8.12
C CYS A 80 -3.16 8.93 9.40
N GLN A 81 -2.85 9.53 10.54
CA GLN A 81 -3.03 8.90 11.85
C GLN A 81 -4.45 9.05 12.38
N HIS A 82 -5.05 10.22 12.18
CA HIS A 82 -6.39 10.55 12.65
C HIS A 82 -7.28 10.94 11.47
N GLU A 83 -8.60 10.80 11.63
CA GLU A 83 -9.54 11.14 10.54
C GLU A 83 -9.43 12.60 10.10
N LYS A 84 -9.14 13.52 11.01
CA LYS A 84 -8.92 14.93 10.67
C LYS A 84 -7.75 15.14 9.70
N ASP A 85 -6.77 14.24 9.70
CA ASP A 85 -5.59 14.35 8.83
C ASP A 85 -5.92 14.06 7.37
N MET A 86 -7.01 13.33 7.09
CA MET A 86 -7.41 13.00 5.70
C MET A 86 -7.75 14.25 4.89
N TYR A 87 -8.21 15.31 5.52
CA TYR A 87 -8.59 16.56 4.84
C TYR A 87 -7.42 17.30 4.22
N LYS A 88 -6.19 16.99 4.60
CA LYS A 88 -4.98 17.49 3.92
C LYS A 88 -4.94 17.07 2.45
N TYR A 89 -5.61 15.98 2.11
CA TYR A 89 -5.62 15.39 0.77
C TYR A 89 -6.87 15.74 -0.02
N GLN A 90 -7.70 16.68 0.46
CA GLN A 90 -8.99 17.02 -0.15
C GLN A 90 -8.86 17.48 -1.61
N GLY A 91 -7.81 18.20 -1.95
CA GLY A 91 -7.54 18.67 -3.31
C GLY A 91 -6.60 17.75 -4.10
N ALA A 92 -6.20 16.63 -3.56
CA ALA A 92 -5.24 15.75 -4.22
C ALA A 92 -5.87 15.03 -5.42
N GLU A 93 -5.09 14.92 -6.49
CA GLU A 93 -5.38 14.04 -7.63
C GLU A 93 -4.47 12.83 -7.52
N ILE A 94 -5.03 11.70 -7.11
CA ILE A 94 -4.29 10.48 -6.85
C ILE A 94 -4.50 9.53 -8.02
N HIS A 95 -3.46 9.26 -8.79
CA HIS A 95 -3.53 8.28 -9.87
C HIS A 95 -3.33 6.86 -9.35
N VAL A 96 -2.45 6.72 -8.36
CA VAL A 96 -2.16 5.45 -7.70
C VAL A 96 -2.16 5.66 -6.20
N LEU A 97 -3.01 4.93 -5.50
CA LEU A 97 -3.12 4.93 -4.05
C LEU A 97 -2.56 3.62 -3.51
N LEU A 98 -1.50 3.70 -2.73
CA LEU A 98 -0.88 2.56 -2.07
C LEU A 98 -1.05 2.74 -0.56
N MET A 99 -1.82 1.86 0.06
CA MET A 99 -2.05 1.89 1.51
C MET A 99 -1.46 0.65 2.15
N ASP A 100 -0.42 0.87 2.95
CA ASP A 100 0.27 -0.20 3.66
C ASP A 100 -0.31 -0.36 5.07
N GLU A 101 -0.48 -1.61 5.51
CA GLU A 101 -1.13 -1.95 6.77
C GLU A 101 -2.54 -1.35 6.87
N LEU A 102 -3.39 -1.72 5.92
CA LEU A 102 -4.73 -1.14 5.77
C LEU A 102 -5.57 -1.22 7.06
N THR A 103 -5.42 -2.30 7.84
CA THR A 103 -6.16 -2.48 9.09
C THR A 103 -5.78 -1.52 10.21
N LEU A 104 -4.72 -0.72 10.04
CA LEU A 104 -4.39 0.36 10.96
C LEU A 104 -5.21 1.63 10.72
N PHE A 105 -5.91 1.72 9.59
CA PHE A 105 -6.74 2.87 9.25
C PHE A 105 -8.21 2.62 9.57
N THR A 106 -8.95 3.70 9.80
CA THR A 106 -10.40 3.62 9.86
C THR A 106 -11.01 3.50 8.46
N GLU A 107 -12.21 2.98 8.37
CA GLU A 107 -12.95 2.91 7.10
C GLU A 107 -13.15 4.29 6.48
N ALA A 108 -13.42 5.32 7.29
CA ALA A 108 -13.60 6.69 6.82
C ALA A 108 -12.36 7.23 6.10
N ILE A 109 -11.17 6.98 6.62
CA ILE A 109 -9.91 7.38 5.98
C ILE A 109 -9.76 6.69 4.63
N TYR A 110 -9.97 5.38 4.57
CA TYR A 110 -9.88 4.64 3.31
C TYR A 110 -10.86 5.16 2.26
N ARG A 111 -12.12 5.33 2.63
CA ARG A 111 -13.16 5.83 1.71
C ARG A 111 -12.86 7.23 1.20
N PHE A 112 -12.37 8.09 2.07
CA PHE A 112 -12.01 9.46 1.69
C PHE A 112 -10.85 9.47 0.68
N LEU A 113 -9.77 8.74 0.96
CA LEU A 113 -8.60 8.68 0.09
C LEU A 113 -8.94 8.00 -1.25
N ARG A 114 -9.69 6.91 -1.21
CA ARG A 114 -10.17 6.25 -2.44
C ARG A 114 -10.99 7.22 -3.30
N GLY A 115 -11.77 8.09 -2.68
CA GLY A 115 -12.55 9.11 -3.39
C GLY A 115 -11.70 10.16 -4.11
N ARG A 116 -10.41 10.25 -3.82
CA ARG A 116 -9.47 11.13 -4.54
C ARG A 116 -8.79 10.45 -5.72
N VAL A 117 -9.03 9.15 -5.91
CA VAL A 117 -8.38 8.35 -6.96
C VAL A 117 -9.10 8.57 -8.28
N ARG A 118 -8.38 9.16 -9.24
CA ARG A 118 -8.88 9.45 -10.58
C ARG A 118 -7.71 9.73 -11.53
N LEU A 119 -7.91 9.53 -12.81
CA LEU A 119 -6.88 9.84 -13.81
C LEU A 119 -6.82 11.33 -14.15
N GLY A 120 -7.95 12.04 -14.11
CA GLY A 120 -8.00 13.44 -14.50
C GLY A 120 -7.49 13.61 -15.93
N GLY A 121 -6.55 14.55 -16.11
CA GLY A 121 -5.91 14.82 -17.39
C GLY A 121 -4.66 14.01 -17.67
N LEU A 122 -4.35 12.97 -16.89
CA LEU A 122 -3.16 12.16 -17.09
C LEU A 122 -3.20 11.44 -18.46
N ASN A 123 -2.12 11.60 -19.23
CA ASN A 123 -1.99 10.89 -20.48
C ASN A 123 -1.40 9.50 -20.26
N VAL A 124 -2.27 8.48 -20.28
CA VAL A 124 -1.90 7.10 -19.96
C VAL A 124 -1.51 6.36 -21.24
N PRO A 125 -0.29 5.78 -21.30
CA PRO A 125 0.07 4.89 -22.40
C PRO A 125 -0.89 3.72 -22.52
N SER A 126 -1.11 3.24 -23.75
CA SER A 126 -2.11 2.20 -24.05
C SER A 126 -1.90 0.91 -23.22
N GLU A 127 -0.65 0.57 -22.93
CA GLU A 127 -0.28 -0.61 -22.13
C GLU A 127 -0.81 -0.56 -20.69
N TYR A 128 -1.05 0.66 -20.16
CA TYR A 128 -1.47 0.88 -18.77
C TYR A 128 -2.93 1.28 -18.63
N LYS A 129 -3.67 1.45 -19.72
CA LYS A 129 -5.07 1.92 -19.69
C LYS A 129 -5.99 1.03 -18.85
N HIS A 130 -5.74 -0.28 -18.82
CA HIS A 130 -6.55 -1.22 -18.04
C HIS A 130 -6.05 -1.40 -16.60
N LYS A 131 -4.91 -0.78 -16.25
CA LYS A 131 -4.27 -0.91 -14.94
C LYS A 131 -4.44 0.33 -14.07
N LEU A 132 -4.82 1.43 -14.64
CA LEU A 132 -4.93 2.73 -13.98
C LEU A 132 -6.34 3.30 -14.09
N PRO A 133 -6.84 4.04 -13.09
CA PRO A 133 -6.18 4.29 -11.81
C PRO A 133 -6.10 3.02 -10.96
N LEU A 134 -5.19 3.01 -9.99
CA LEU A 134 -4.92 1.82 -9.18
C LEU A 134 -5.02 2.14 -7.70
N VAL A 135 -5.69 1.27 -6.95
CA VAL A 135 -5.62 1.21 -5.48
C VAL A 135 -5.04 -0.15 -5.10
N LEU A 136 -3.91 -0.13 -4.41
CA LEU A 136 -3.25 -1.34 -3.93
C LEU A 136 -3.06 -1.24 -2.43
N CYS A 137 -3.63 -2.19 -1.69
CA CYS A 137 -3.57 -2.21 -0.24
C CYS A 137 -2.89 -3.49 0.24
N GLY A 138 -1.99 -3.34 1.20
CA GLY A 138 -1.42 -4.46 1.94
C GLY A 138 -2.06 -4.53 3.31
N SER A 139 -2.33 -5.73 3.80
CA SER A 139 -2.96 -5.88 5.10
C SER A 139 -2.66 -7.22 5.73
N ASN A 140 -2.68 -7.22 7.06
CA ASN A 140 -2.72 -8.42 7.89
C ASN A 140 -4.01 -8.37 8.72
N PRO A 141 -4.53 -9.54 9.14
CA PRO A 141 -5.64 -9.59 10.10
C PRO A 141 -5.32 -8.86 11.40
N GLY A 142 -6.33 -8.42 12.11
CA GLY A 142 -6.18 -7.72 13.38
C GLY A 142 -6.26 -6.20 13.25
N ASN A 143 -5.93 -5.52 14.35
CA ASN A 143 -5.99 -4.06 14.46
C ASN A 143 -7.42 -3.49 14.38
N ILE A 144 -7.50 -2.17 14.48
CA ILE A 144 -8.79 -1.46 14.52
C ILE A 144 -9.63 -1.64 13.25
N GLY A 145 -8.99 -1.87 12.12
CA GLY A 145 -9.65 -2.00 10.82
C GLY A 145 -10.00 -3.43 10.44
N HIS A 146 -9.75 -4.41 11.30
CA HIS A 146 -9.98 -5.82 10.96
C HIS A 146 -11.40 -6.09 10.42
N VAL A 147 -12.42 -5.60 11.12
CA VAL A 147 -13.82 -5.85 10.76
C VAL A 147 -14.20 -5.23 9.42
N TRP A 148 -13.89 -3.96 9.21
CA TRP A 148 -14.30 -3.30 7.97
C TRP A 148 -13.50 -3.81 6.75
N VAL A 149 -12.21 -4.10 6.93
CA VAL A 149 -11.38 -4.65 5.84
C VAL A 149 -11.84 -6.05 5.46
N LYS A 150 -12.11 -6.91 6.46
CA LYS A 150 -12.65 -8.25 6.23
C LYS A 150 -13.95 -8.19 5.42
N LYS A 151 -14.89 -7.37 5.86
CA LYS A 151 -16.19 -7.21 5.19
C LYS A 151 -16.05 -6.68 3.77
N MET A 152 -15.21 -5.68 3.56
CA MET A 152 -15.09 -4.98 2.28
C MET A 152 -14.33 -5.79 1.23
N PHE A 153 -13.33 -6.57 1.63
CA PHE A 153 -12.42 -7.26 0.72
C PHE A 153 -12.49 -8.78 0.81
N VAL A 154 -12.38 -9.33 2.02
CA VAL A 154 -12.26 -10.78 2.22
C VAL A 154 -13.60 -11.48 2.00
N ASP A 155 -14.66 -10.96 2.58
CA ASP A 155 -16.00 -11.56 2.51
C ASP A 155 -16.81 -11.09 1.28
N TYR A 156 -16.30 -10.11 0.54
CA TYR A 156 -17.02 -9.49 -0.58
C TYR A 156 -17.16 -10.44 -1.77
N ALA A 157 -16.14 -11.23 -2.05
CA ALA A 157 -16.11 -12.19 -3.15
C ALA A 157 -15.11 -13.30 -2.84
N PRO A 158 -15.19 -14.45 -3.52
CA PRO A 158 -14.17 -15.51 -3.38
C PRO A 158 -12.76 -15.00 -3.63
N PRO A 159 -11.74 -15.55 -2.98
CA PRO A 159 -10.35 -15.17 -3.24
C PRO A 159 -9.99 -15.22 -4.72
N MET A 160 -9.22 -14.26 -5.19
CA MET A 160 -8.75 -14.11 -6.58
C MET A 160 -9.82 -13.70 -7.59
N GLU A 161 -11.09 -13.70 -7.24
CA GLU A 161 -12.15 -13.29 -8.14
C GLU A 161 -12.15 -11.77 -8.33
N ILE A 162 -12.21 -11.32 -9.58
CA ILE A 162 -12.31 -9.90 -9.92
C ILE A 162 -13.77 -9.54 -10.08
N THR A 163 -14.25 -8.61 -9.26
CA THR A 163 -15.64 -8.14 -9.27
C THR A 163 -15.69 -6.63 -9.39
N ARG A 164 -16.73 -6.11 -10.04
CA ARG A 164 -16.97 -4.67 -10.08
C ARG A 164 -17.84 -4.27 -8.90
N THR A 165 -17.40 -3.25 -8.17
CA THR A 165 -18.18 -2.69 -7.07
C THR A 165 -19.31 -1.81 -7.60
N PRO A 166 -20.42 -1.66 -6.84
CA PRO A 166 -21.46 -0.69 -7.18
C PRO A 166 -20.93 0.75 -7.24
N ALA A 167 -21.61 1.61 -7.98
CA ALA A 167 -21.24 3.02 -8.09
C ALA A 167 -21.13 3.70 -6.71
N ALA A 168 -22.03 3.38 -5.78
CA ALA A 168 -21.99 3.88 -4.41
C ALA A 168 -20.73 3.44 -3.64
N GLU A 169 -20.08 2.36 -4.06
CA GLU A 169 -18.85 1.83 -3.49
C GLU A 169 -17.62 2.17 -4.33
N GLY A 170 -17.73 3.11 -5.26
CA GLY A 170 -16.65 3.60 -6.09
C GLY A 170 -16.62 3.06 -7.52
N GLY A 171 -17.37 2.01 -7.85
CA GLY A 171 -17.50 1.47 -9.21
C GLY A 171 -16.24 0.84 -9.80
N MET A 172 -15.17 0.68 -9.02
CA MET A 172 -13.92 0.08 -9.47
C MET A 172 -13.97 -1.45 -9.41
N LEU A 173 -13.10 -2.09 -10.20
CA LEU A 173 -12.85 -3.51 -10.03
C LEU A 173 -12.14 -3.76 -8.71
N ARG A 174 -12.48 -4.87 -8.07
CA ARG A 174 -11.90 -5.25 -6.77
C ARG A 174 -11.48 -6.72 -6.80
N GLN A 175 -10.34 -7.00 -6.20
CA GLN A 175 -9.81 -8.34 -6.04
C GLN A 175 -9.16 -8.48 -4.67
N TYR A 176 -9.44 -9.58 -3.98
CA TYR A 176 -8.73 -9.98 -2.78
C TYR A 176 -7.71 -11.08 -3.12
N ILE A 177 -6.44 -10.82 -2.81
CA ILE A 177 -5.35 -11.76 -3.05
C ILE A 177 -4.83 -12.21 -1.69
N PRO A 178 -5.16 -13.45 -1.25
CA PRO A 178 -4.67 -13.96 0.02
C PRO A 178 -3.16 -14.22 -0.06
N ALA A 179 -2.47 -13.96 1.06
CA ALA A 179 -1.05 -14.25 1.20
C ALA A 179 -0.78 -14.90 2.55
N LYS A 180 0.07 -15.92 2.56
CA LYS A 180 0.52 -16.62 3.76
C LYS A 180 2.02 -16.41 3.93
N LEU A 181 2.51 -16.58 5.16
CA LEU A 181 3.96 -16.52 5.43
C LEU A 181 4.74 -17.52 4.56
N ALA A 182 4.20 -18.72 4.38
CA ALA A 182 4.79 -19.76 3.55
C ALA A 182 4.93 -19.38 2.06
N ASP A 183 4.16 -18.37 1.60
CA ASP A 183 4.22 -17.90 0.21
C ASP A 183 5.40 -16.93 -0.03
N ASN A 184 6.19 -16.64 0.99
CA ASN A 184 7.35 -15.75 0.90
C ASN A 184 8.64 -16.49 1.24
N PRO A 185 9.23 -17.25 0.30
CA PRO A 185 10.47 -17.98 0.53
C PRO A 185 11.65 -17.06 0.85
N THR A 186 11.69 -15.88 0.28
CA THR A 186 12.74 -14.88 0.54
C THR A 186 12.78 -14.46 2.01
N LEU A 187 11.63 -14.33 2.64
CA LEU A 187 11.56 -14.01 4.07
C LEU A 187 12.10 -15.16 4.91
N ALA A 188 11.78 -16.42 4.57
CA ALA A 188 12.28 -17.59 5.26
C ALA A 188 13.80 -17.74 5.13
N GLU A 189 14.36 -17.40 3.97
CA GLU A 189 15.81 -17.43 3.72
C GLU A 189 16.57 -16.31 4.43
N ASN A 190 16.03 -15.08 4.41
CA ASN A 190 16.70 -13.90 4.95
C ASN A 190 16.47 -13.71 6.45
N ASP A 191 15.41 -14.29 6.98
CA ASP A 191 15.05 -14.17 8.38
C ASP A 191 14.46 -15.49 8.91
N PRO A 192 15.32 -16.52 9.14
CA PRO A 192 14.86 -17.83 9.60
C PRO A 192 14.15 -17.79 10.96
N ASP A 193 14.41 -16.75 11.78
CA ASP A 193 13.83 -16.63 13.11
C ASP A 193 12.53 -15.82 13.12
N TYR A 194 12.05 -15.37 11.96
CA TYR A 194 10.83 -14.56 11.87
C TYR A 194 9.61 -15.26 12.47
N GLU A 195 9.44 -16.55 12.16
CA GLU A 195 8.34 -17.35 12.70
C GLU A 195 8.43 -17.47 14.22
N ALA A 196 9.63 -17.66 14.77
CA ALA A 196 9.84 -17.70 16.21
C ALA A 196 9.53 -16.36 16.87
N ARG A 197 9.89 -15.25 16.24
CA ARG A 197 9.54 -13.90 16.74
C ARG A 197 8.04 -13.65 16.72
N LEU A 198 7.33 -14.13 15.70
CA LEU A 198 5.86 -14.07 15.69
C LEU A 198 5.27 -14.83 16.87
N ALA A 199 5.79 -16.02 17.17
CA ALA A 199 5.33 -16.81 18.32
C ALA A 199 5.53 -16.06 19.64
N GLY A 200 6.55 -15.20 19.74
CA GLY A 200 6.83 -14.37 20.91
C GLY A 200 5.81 -13.26 21.18
N LEU A 201 4.86 -13.00 20.29
CA LEU A 201 3.80 -12.01 20.50
C LEU A 201 2.81 -12.40 21.60
N GLY A 202 2.82 -13.67 22.05
CA GLY A 202 2.06 -14.11 23.22
C GLY A 202 0.55 -14.27 23.01
N ASN A 203 0.02 -14.03 21.83
CA ASN A 203 -1.38 -14.25 21.47
C ASN A 203 -1.46 -15.32 20.36
N PRO A 204 -1.82 -16.57 20.70
CA PRO A 204 -1.85 -17.65 19.72
C PRO A 204 -2.79 -17.41 18.53
N ALA A 205 -3.94 -16.78 18.76
CA ALA A 205 -4.89 -16.47 17.69
C ALA A 205 -4.30 -15.46 16.71
N LEU A 206 -3.65 -14.41 17.22
CA LEU A 206 -3.01 -13.40 16.41
C LEU A 206 -1.84 -13.99 15.61
N VAL A 207 -1.02 -14.82 16.24
CA VAL A 207 0.11 -15.50 15.59
C VAL A 207 -0.40 -16.38 14.44
N ALA A 208 -1.42 -17.20 14.69
CA ALA A 208 -2.01 -18.07 13.68
C ALA A 208 -2.62 -17.25 12.52
N ALA A 209 -3.32 -16.18 12.82
CA ALA A 209 -3.90 -15.30 11.82
C ALA A 209 -2.83 -14.64 10.94
N MET A 210 -1.77 -14.12 11.52
CA MET A 210 -0.66 -13.50 10.79
C MET A 210 0.12 -14.52 9.95
N LYS A 211 0.35 -15.72 10.49
CA LYS A 211 1.08 -16.80 9.81
C LYS A 211 0.29 -17.36 8.63
N ASN A 212 -1.01 -17.57 8.79
CA ASN A 212 -1.88 -18.25 7.84
C ASN A 212 -2.72 -17.28 6.99
N GLY A 213 -2.68 -15.98 7.28
CA GLY A 213 -3.54 -15.01 6.62
C GLY A 213 -5.02 -15.25 6.93
N ASP A 214 -5.33 -15.73 8.12
CA ASP A 214 -6.68 -16.14 8.51
C ASP A 214 -7.41 -14.97 9.18
N TRP A 215 -8.46 -14.48 8.51
CA TRP A 215 -9.27 -13.35 8.96
C TRP A 215 -10.39 -13.76 9.93
N ASP A 216 -10.63 -15.06 10.09
CA ASP A 216 -11.73 -15.57 10.93
C ASP A 216 -11.28 -15.87 12.37
N ILE A 217 -9.97 -16.02 12.61
CA ILE A 217 -9.43 -16.38 13.92
C ILE A 217 -9.51 -15.22 14.92
N ILE A 218 -9.42 -13.97 14.46
CA ILE A 218 -9.42 -12.78 15.31
C ILE A 218 -10.85 -12.28 15.43
N ASP A 219 -11.46 -12.54 16.60
CA ASP A 219 -12.69 -11.89 16.98
C ASP A 219 -12.39 -10.46 17.45
N GLY A 220 -13.10 -9.50 16.88
CA GLY A 220 -12.91 -8.08 17.15
C GLY A 220 -13.14 -7.68 18.59
#